data_89c0c19f1c2bbcd6a69af95608e0c00b
#
_entry.id   89c0c19f1c2bbcd6a69af95608e0c00b
#
_cell.length_a   1.000
_cell.length_b   1.000
_cell.length_c   1.000
_cell.angle_alpha   90.00
_cell.angle_beta   90.00
_cell.angle_gamma   90.00
#
_symmetry.space_group_name_H-M   'P 1'
#
loop_
_entity.id
_entity.type
_entity.pdbx_description
1 polymer ?
#
loop_
_entity_poly.entity_id
_entity_poly.type
_entity_poly.pdbx_seq_one_letter_code
_entity_poly.pdbx_strand_id
1 'polypeptide(L)'
;MKKVSATLFFTWIFMISVSYSSDLPLVYKVSKLKKSMKIDANWDKAQWKKVKEIPIVNFMGKLPAFQPVVTAKMMYDTENIYLIYKVQDRHVRIQNTKFNGPVSTDACVEFFFSPDSDWPLRYFNVEINAGGTGLMAYHKDGKRTNVTEEDFNVVEIAHTLPKKLEQEISEPVTWFLEFKMPLSLLAKYGNFTQPKKGVEWKANFYKTSSRSTNPHYITWNVVQNPVPQFHLPQYFGKLMFN
;
A
#
# COMPACT_ATOMS: atom_id res chain seq x y z
N MET A 1 -22.09 -61.85 -47.94
CA MET A 1 -22.43 -60.49 -47.58
C MET A 1 -21.97 -60.19 -46.18
N LYS A 2 -20.84 -59.48 -46.01
CA LYS A 2 -20.30 -59.11 -44.69
C LYS A 2 -20.83 -57.72 -44.31
N LYS A 3 -21.55 -57.62 -43.20
CA LYS A 3 -22.00 -56.32 -42.61
C LYS A 3 -20.84 -55.70 -41.87
N VAL A 4 -20.44 -54.50 -42.31
CA VAL A 4 -19.49 -53.63 -41.61
C VAL A 4 -20.30 -52.73 -40.65
N SER A 5 -20.09 -52.89 -39.35
CA SER A 5 -20.66 -52.02 -38.33
C SER A 5 -19.70 -50.85 -38.07
N ALA A 6 -20.14 -49.63 -38.40
CA ALA A 6 -19.38 -48.43 -38.10
C ALA A 6 -19.76 -47.93 -36.71
N THR A 7 -18.78 -47.95 -35.77
CA THR A 7 -18.92 -47.43 -34.41
C THR A 7 -18.51 -45.95 -34.44
N LEU A 8 -19.46 -45.03 -34.25
CA LEU A 8 -19.19 -43.62 -34.08
C LEU A 8 -18.72 -43.35 -32.66
N PHE A 9 -17.46 -42.92 -32.51
CA PHE A 9 -16.94 -42.38 -31.26
C PHE A 9 -17.36 -40.90 -31.14
N PHE A 10 -18.21 -40.57 -30.19
CA PHE A 10 -18.54 -39.20 -29.80
C PHE A 10 -17.48 -38.74 -28.78
N THR A 11 -16.54 -37.89 -29.17
CA THR A 11 -15.62 -37.25 -28.27
C THR A 11 -16.28 -36.02 -27.63
N TRP A 12 -16.61 -36.12 -26.34
CA TRP A 12 -17.09 -34.99 -25.56
C TRP A 12 -15.87 -34.08 -25.22
N ILE A 13 -15.82 -32.90 -25.84
CA ILE A 13 -14.90 -31.84 -25.44
C ILE A 13 -15.49 -31.11 -24.25
N PHE A 14 -14.95 -31.38 -23.05
CA PHE A 14 -15.24 -30.57 -21.86
C PHE A 14 -14.55 -29.22 -22.02
N MET A 15 -15.30 -28.19 -22.40
CA MET A 15 -14.85 -26.80 -22.25
C MET A 15 -14.84 -26.44 -20.76
N ILE A 16 -13.67 -26.40 -20.15
CA ILE A 16 -13.47 -25.80 -18.83
C ILE A 16 -13.55 -24.28 -19.04
N SER A 17 -14.70 -23.69 -18.74
CA SER A 17 -14.83 -22.24 -18.62
C SER A 17 -14.13 -21.80 -17.36
N VAL A 18 -12.92 -21.24 -17.48
CA VAL A 18 -12.25 -20.50 -16.41
C VAL A 18 -13.03 -19.21 -16.23
N SER A 19 -13.92 -19.19 -15.24
CA SER A 19 -14.53 -17.93 -14.79
C SER A 19 -13.43 -17.09 -14.13
N TYR A 20 -12.93 -16.11 -14.83
CA TYR A 20 -12.20 -14.99 -14.20
C TYR A 20 -13.23 -14.21 -13.39
N SER A 21 -13.27 -14.45 -12.09
CA SER A 21 -13.92 -13.52 -11.16
C SER A 21 -13.13 -12.21 -11.27
N SER A 22 -13.74 -11.21 -11.88
CA SER A 22 -13.25 -9.85 -11.78
C SER A 22 -13.55 -9.39 -10.35
N ASP A 23 -12.63 -9.61 -9.42
CA ASP A 23 -12.77 -9.06 -8.08
C ASP A 23 -12.91 -7.55 -8.20
N LEU A 24 -14.09 -7.04 -7.80
CA LEU A 24 -14.34 -5.61 -7.80
C LEU A 24 -13.31 -4.94 -6.88
N PRO A 25 -12.79 -3.77 -7.28
CA PRO A 25 -11.80 -3.07 -6.47
C PRO A 25 -12.37 -2.77 -5.08
N LEU A 26 -11.58 -3.03 -4.04
CA LEU A 26 -11.96 -2.75 -2.66
C LEU A 26 -12.27 -1.26 -2.49
N VAL A 27 -13.23 -0.96 -1.62
CA VAL A 27 -13.61 0.42 -1.29
C VAL A 27 -13.37 0.68 0.18
N TYR A 28 -12.61 1.72 0.48
CA TYR A 28 -12.38 2.19 1.84
C TYR A 28 -13.00 3.58 2.03
N LYS A 29 -13.82 3.74 3.08
CA LYS A 29 -14.43 5.02 3.46
C LYS A 29 -13.50 5.77 4.38
N VAL A 30 -12.93 6.88 3.88
CA VAL A 30 -12.00 7.72 4.63
C VAL A 30 -12.78 8.69 5.52
N SER A 31 -12.56 8.62 6.82
CA SER A 31 -13.24 9.46 7.80
C SER A 31 -12.62 10.84 7.91
N LYS A 32 -13.45 11.88 8.04
CA LYS A 32 -12.97 13.24 8.27
C LYS A 32 -12.53 13.44 9.72
N LEU A 33 -11.32 13.92 9.92
CA LEU A 33 -10.81 14.34 11.21
C LEU A 33 -11.37 15.73 11.56
N LYS A 34 -11.98 15.87 12.73
CA LYS A 34 -12.61 17.13 13.16
C LYS A 34 -11.63 18.11 13.82
N LYS A 35 -10.58 17.60 14.45
CA LYS A 35 -9.56 18.41 15.14
C LYS A 35 -8.19 17.79 14.86
N SER A 36 -7.21 18.61 14.56
CA SER A 36 -5.82 18.21 14.41
C SER A 36 -5.38 17.28 15.56
N MET A 37 -4.50 16.33 15.27
CA MET A 37 -3.96 15.40 16.26
C MET A 37 -2.44 15.39 16.19
N LYS A 38 -1.81 15.07 17.33
CA LYS A 38 -0.37 14.85 17.40
C LYS A 38 -0.03 13.55 16.66
N ILE A 39 1.07 13.58 15.92
CA ILE A 39 1.65 12.40 15.26
C ILE A 39 2.67 11.79 16.23
N ASP A 40 2.37 10.61 16.79
CA ASP A 40 3.15 9.97 17.85
C ASP A 40 3.14 8.43 17.79
N ALA A 41 2.68 7.87 16.66
CA ALA A 41 2.58 6.43 16.40
C ALA A 41 1.72 5.66 17.43
N ASN A 42 0.82 6.33 18.15
CA ASN A 42 -0.08 5.70 19.10
C ASN A 42 -1.36 5.23 18.40
N TRP A 43 -1.46 3.92 18.16
CA TRP A 43 -2.61 3.27 17.52
C TRP A 43 -3.92 3.43 18.32
N ASP A 44 -3.82 3.52 19.64
CA ASP A 44 -4.96 3.51 20.55
C ASP A 44 -5.46 4.92 20.94
N LYS A 45 -4.93 5.97 20.29
CA LYS A 45 -5.45 7.32 20.54
C LYS A 45 -6.91 7.46 20.09
N ALA A 46 -7.66 8.31 20.77
CA ALA A 46 -9.12 8.44 20.62
C ALA A 46 -9.57 8.67 19.16
N GLN A 47 -8.78 9.38 18.36
CA GLN A 47 -9.07 9.67 16.96
C GLN A 47 -9.05 8.39 16.12
N TRP A 48 -8.10 7.47 16.36
CA TRP A 48 -7.95 6.22 15.62
C TRP A 48 -8.92 5.11 16.06
N LYS A 49 -9.43 5.15 17.30
CA LYS A 49 -10.32 4.09 17.85
C LYS A 49 -11.59 3.87 17.04
N LYS A 50 -12.13 4.93 16.41
CA LYS A 50 -13.38 4.88 15.63
C LYS A 50 -13.16 4.71 14.14
N VAL A 51 -11.91 4.65 13.69
CA VAL A 51 -11.57 4.52 12.27
C VAL A 51 -11.53 3.05 11.89
N LYS A 52 -12.23 2.70 10.82
CA LYS A 52 -12.23 1.33 10.29
C LYS A 52 -10.83 0.93 9.83
N GLU A 53 -10.46 -0.29 10.13
CA GLU A 53 -9.17 -0.86 9.74
C GLU A 53 -9.14 -1.25 8.25
N ILE A 54 -7.95 -1.12 7.66
CA ILE A 54 -7.60 -1.54 6.31
C ILE A 54 -6.68 -2.77 6.46
N PRO A 55 -7.21 -3.99 6.33
CA PRO A 55 -6.36 -5.19 6.38
C PRO A 55 -5.55 -5.29 5.08
N ILE A 56 -4.23 -5.44 5.18
CA ILE A 56 -3.30 -5.60 4.06
C ILE A 56 -2.88 -7.06 4.05
N VAL A 57 -3.51 -7.89 3.19
CA VAL A 57 -3.52 -9.35 3.35
C VAL A 57 -3.19 -10.15 2.08
N ASN A 58 -3.08 -9.48 0.91
CA ASN A 58 -2.85 -10.18 -0.35
C ASN A 58 -1.36 -10.29 -0.63
N PHE A 59 -0.79 -11.48 -0.46
CA PHE A 59 0.60 -11.74 -0.75
C PHE A 59 0.87 -11.87 -2.25
N MET A 60 1.97 -11.29 -2.70
CA MET A 60 2.46 -11.42 -4.07
C MET A 60 3.71 -12.29 -4.12
N GLY A 61 3.83 -13.10 -5.18
CA GLY A 61 4.97 -14.01 -5.38
C GLY A 61 4.96 -15.19 -4.40
N LYS A 62 6.15 -15.63 -3.99
CA LYS A 62 6.29 -16.75 -3.05
C LYS A 62 5.84 -16.32 -1.65
N LEU A 63 5.00 -17.13 -1.02
CA LEU A 63 4.62 -16.90 0.38
C LEU A 63 5.86 -17.00 1.29
N PRO A 64 6.05 -16.04 2.20
CA PRO A 64 7.15 -16.09 3.17
C PRO A 64 6.91 -17.14 4.24
N ALA A 65 7.97 -17.59 4.91
CA ALA A 65 7.88 -18.55 6.00
C ALA A 65 7.08 -17.99 7.19
N PHE A 66 7.27 -16.73 7.51
CA PHE A 66 6.43 -15.97 8.46
C PHE A 66 5.59 -14.96 7.68
N GLN A 67 4.28 -14.96 7.91
CA GLN A 67 3.35 -14.04 7.27
C GLN A 67 3.03 -12.88 8.23
N PRO A 68 3.55 -11.67 7.98
CA PRO A 68 3.23 -10.51 8.81
C PRO A 68 1.73 -10.19 8.81
N VAL A 69 1.21 -9.75 9.97
CA VAL A 69 -0.15 -9.23 10.08
C VAL A 69 -0.08 -7.71 9.99
N VAL A 70 -0.73 -7.16 8.97
CA VAL A 70 -0.61 -5.74 8.62
C VAL A 70 -1.97 -5.09 8.55
N THR A 71 -2.11 -3.97 9.25
CA THR A 71 -3.34 -3.18 9.27
C THR A 71 -2.99 -1.70 9.18
N ALA A 72 -3.78 -0.94 8.41
CA ALA A 72 -3.67 0.51 8.37
C ALA A 72 -4.98 1.17 8.76
N LYS A 73 -4.94 2.47 9.05
CA LYS A 73 -6.11 3.37 9.18
C LYS A 73 -5.79 4.67 8.48
N MET A 74 -6.81 5.31 7.91
CA MET A 74 -6.66 6.59 7.21
C MET A 74 -7.76 7.57 7.61
N MET A 75 -7.37 8.82 7.79
CA MET A 75 -8.26 9.97 7.95
C MET A 75 -7.78 11.16 7.10
N TYR A 76 -8.60 12.17 6.99
CA TYR A 76 -8.26 13.43 6.33
C TYR A 76 -8.89 14.62 7.06
N ASP A 77 -8.34 15.80 6.85
CA ASP A 77 -8.99 17.08 7.13
C ASP A 77 -8.93 17.98 5.88
N THR A 78 -9.10 19.28 6.05
CA THR A 78 -9.06 20.24 4.94
C THR A 78 -7.67 20.48 4.36
N GLU A 79 -6.63 20.13 5.08
CA GLU A 79 -5.24 20.46 4.73
C GLU A 79 -4.35 19.23 4.60
N ASN A 80 -4.73 18.09 5.25
CA ASN A 80 -3.85 16.96 5.40
C ASN A 80 -4.57 15.63 5.19
N ILE A 81 -3.77 14.60 4.84
CA ILE A 81 -4.12 13.19 5.03
C ILE A 81 -3.29 12.62 6.16
N TYR A 82 -3.86 11.64 6.88
CA TYR A 82 -3.28 10.98 8.03
C TYR A 82 -3.36 9.49 7.83
N LEU A 83 -2.24 8.80 8.02
CA LEU A 83 -2.18 7.34 7.98
C LEU A 83 -1.45 6.82 9.22
N ILE A 84 -1.92 5.67 9.72
CA ILE A 84 -1.20 4.90 10.71
C ILE A 84 -1.20 3.43 10.29
N TYR A 85 -0.06 2.78 10.47
CA TYR A 85 0.12 1.34 10.25
C TYR A 85 0.44 0.65 11.57
N LYS A 86 -0.11 -0.54 11.74
CA LYS A 86 0.23 -1.52 12.78
C LYS A 86 0.72 -2.77 12.08
N VAL A 87 1.92 -3.20 12.39
CA VAL A 87 2.56 -4.36 11.78
C VAL A 87 3.04 -5.31 12.87
N GLN A 88 2.52 -6.53 12.87
CA GLN A 88 3.03 -7.64 13.67
C GLN A 88 3.95 -8.45 12.75
N ASP A 89 5.24 -8.44 13.03
CA ASP A 89 6.26 -8.97 12.14
C ASP A 89 7.34 -9.75 12.91
N ARG A 90 8.15 -10.45 12.15
CA ARG A 90 9.47 -10.97 12.50
C ARG A 90 10.42 -10.59 11.37
N HIS A 91 11.72 -10.77 11.56
CA HIS A 91 12.70 -10.47 10.52
C HIS A 91 12.65 -9.00 10.05
N VAL A 92 12.56 -8.10 11.05
CA VAL A 92 12.49 -6.65 10.79
C VAL A 92 13.88 -6.09 10.56
N ARG A 93 14.16 -5.72 9.32
CA ARG A 93 15.40 -5.06 8.87
C ARG A 93 15.16 -3.55 8.76
N ILE A 94 16.10 -2.71 9.25
CA ILE A 94 16.11 -1.25 9.08
C ILE A 94 17.56 -0.82 8.88
N GLN A 95 17.96 -0.55 7.63
CA GLN A 95 19.33 -0.19 7.28
C GLN A 95 19.41 1.13 6.51
N ASN A 96 18.34 1.51 5.81
CA ASN A 96 18.32 2.69 4.98
C ASN A 96 17.89 3.91 5.81
N THR A 97 18.78 4.90 5.89
CA THR A 97 18.56 6.14 6.65
C THR A 97 18.61 7.39 5.78
N LYS A 98 18.80 7.22 4.46
CA LYS A 98 18.86 8.32 3.50
C LYS A 98 17.51 8.46 2.81
N PHE A 99 16.95 9.67 2.78
CA PHE A 99 15.74 9.99 2.04
C PHE A 99 15.89 9.63 0.55
N ASN A 100 14.82 9.11 -0.05
CA ASN A 100 14.79 8.56 -1.40
C ASN A 100 15.79 7.40 -1.65
N GLY A 101 16.36 6.83 -0.58
CA GLY A 101 17.11 5.57 -0.67
C GLY A 101 16.21 4.36 -0.89
N PRO A 102 16.76 3.15 -1.00
CA PRO A 102 16.00 1.93 -1.28
C PRO A 102 15.25 1.41 -0.04
N VAL A 103 14.33 2.21 0.51
CA VAL A 103 13.62 1.93 1.78
C VAL A 103 12.78 0.66 1.74
N SER A 104 12.30 0.24 0.57
CA SER A 104 11.56 -1.01 0.35
C SER A 104 12.40 -2.28 0.53
N THR A 105 13.73 -2.15 0.65
CA THR A 105 14.59 -3.26 1.04
C THR A 105 14.54 -3.55 2.54
N ASP A 106 14.07 -2.61 3.34
CA ASP A 106 13.80 -2.71 4.76
C ASP A 106 12.36 -3.14 5.03
N ALA A 107 12.00 -3.38 6.29
CA ALA A 107 10.60 -3.45 6.70
C ALA A 107 9.94 -2.10 6.40
N CYS A 108 9.12 -2.04 5.36
CA CYS A 108 8.57 -0.82 4.79
C CYS A 108 7.05 -0.91 4.65
N VAL A 109 6.34 0.18 4.90
CA VAL A 109 4.92 0.36 4.57
C VAL A 109 4.79 1.44 3.51
N GLU A 110 3.83 1.24 2.58
CA GLU A 110 3.74 2.10 1.43
C GLU A 110 2.29 2.48 1.14
N PHE A 111 2.11 3.67 0.61
CA PHE A 111 0.83 4.21 0.19
C PHE A 111 0.98 4.81 -1.22
N PHE A 112 0.39 4.15 -2.21
CA PHE A 112 0.36 4.63 -3.58
C PHE A 112 -1.05 5.12 -3.91
N PHE A 113 -1.17 6.31 -4.49
CA PHE A 113 -2.48 6.90 -4.72
C PHE A 113 -2.51 7.85 -5.92
N SER A 114 -3.64 7.88 -6.58
CA SER A 114 -3.99 8.82 -7.64
C SER A 114 -5.08 9.75 -7.11
N PRO A 115 -4.75 11.02 -6.86
CA PRO A 115 -5.66 11.95 -6.19
C PRO A 115 -6.53 12.75 -7.17
N ASP A 116 -6.56 12.37 -8.42
CA ASP A 116 -7.34 13.03 -9.48
C ASP A 116 -8.02 12.02 -10.41
N SER A 117 -8.65 12.52 -11.48
CA SER A 117 -9.33 11.72 -12.49
C SER A 117 -8.40 11.08 -13.51
N ASP A 118 -7.11 11.43 -13.53
CA ASP A 118 -6.16 10.98 -14.56
C ASP A 118 -5.54 9.59 -14.25
N TRP A 119 -6.13 8.86 -13.31
CA TRP A 119 -5.81 7.46 -13.09
C TRP A 119 -6.04 6.62 -14.37
N PRO A 120 -5.15 5.67 -14.71
CA PRO A 120 -3.94 5.24 -13.99
C PRO A 120 -2.65 5.95 -14.43
N LEU A 121 -2.71 6.98 -15.23
CA LEU A 121 -1.55 7.65 -15.83
C LEU A 121 -0.74 8.48 -14.83
N ARG A 122 -1.36 8.89 -13.73
CA ARG A 122 -0.74 9.74 -12.70
C ARG A 122 -1.00 9.20 -11.31
N TYR A 123 0.05 9.11 -10.52
CA TYR A 123 -0.05 8.70 -9.12
C TYR A 123 1.19 9.12 -8.33
N PHE A 124 1.04 9.17 -7.01
CA PHE A 124 2.13 9.32 -6.06
C PHE A 124 2.43 7.97 -5.42
N ASN A 125 3.70 7.72 -5.08
CA ASN A 125 4.09 6.69 -4.13
C ASN A 125 4.78 7.34 -2.93
N VAL A 126 4.38 6.91 -1.74
CA VAL A 126 5.01 7.22 -0.45
C VAL A 126 5.40 5.91 0.18
N GLU A 127 6.69 5.73 0.45
CA GLU A 127 7.28 4.54 1.05
C GLU A 127 8.03 4.98 2.30
N ILE A 128 7.75 4.36 3.45
CA ILE A 128 8.42 4.72 4.70
C ILE A 128 8.84 3.43 5.41
N ASN A 129 10.13 3.26 5.66
CA ASN A 129 10.58 2.10 6.42
C ASN A 129 10.25 2.23 7.92
N ALA A 130 10.33 1.13 8.65
CA ALA A 130 9.95 1.07 10.06
C ALA A 130 10.79 1.98 10.97
N GLY A 131 11.91 2.53 10.48
CA GLY A 131 12.74 3.53 11.14
C GLY A 131 12.41 4.98 10.75
N GLY A 132 11.33 5.20 9.99
CA GLY A 132 10.85 6.55 9.62
C GLY A 132 11.59 7.20 8.46
N THR A 133 12.42 6.46 7.72
CA THR A 133 13.07 6.98 6.52
C THR A 133 12.12 6.88 5.34
N GLY A 134 11.88 8.00 4.66
CA GLY A 134 10.93 8.11 3.57
C GLY A 134 11.54 8.08 2.17
N LEU A 135 10.69 7.73 1.21
CA LEU A 135 10.84 7.95 -0.21
C LEU A 135 9.49 8.44 -0.74
N MET A 136 9.49 9.44 -1.60
CA MET A 136 8.29 9.89 -2.28
C MET A 136 8.60 10.29 -3.72
N ALA A 137 7.73 9.87 -4.65
CA ALA A 137 7.81 10.29 -6.03
C ALA A 137 6.42 10.50 -6.63
N TYR A 138 6.37 11.33 -7.66
CA TYR A 138 5.24 11.52 -8.54
C TYR A 138 5.50 10.84 -9.88
N HIS A 139 4.54 10.08 -10.33
CA HIS A 139 4.57 9.40 -11.62
C HIS A 139 3.55 10.02 -12.55
N LYS A 140 3.99 10.35 -13.76
CA LYS A 140 3.17 10.93 -14.80
C LYS A 140 3.57 10.39 -16.16
N ASP A 141 2.63 9.77 -16.87
CA ASP A 141 2.83 9.27 -18.23
C ASP A 141 4.10 8.39 -18.37
N GLY A 142 4.33 7.49 -17.41
CA GLY A 142 5.48 6.60 -17.33
C GLY A 142 6.80 7.24 -16.86
N LYS A 143 6.80 8.55 -16.57
CA LYS A 143 7.96 9.26 -16.02
C LYS A 143 7.85 9.40 -14.51
N ARG A 144 8.97 9.17 -13.80
CA ARG A 144 9.09 9.35 -12.35
C ARG A 144 9.82 10.66 -12.04
N THR A 145 9.25 11.45 -11.13
CA THR A 145 9.86 12.63 -10.52
C THR A 145 9.95 12.44 -9.02
N ASN A 146 11.15 12.38 -8.48
CA ASN A 146 11.32 12.29 -7.03
C ASN A 146 10.92 13.61 -6.37
N VAL A 147 10.19 13.50 -5.26
CA VAL A 147 9.98 14.62 -4.35
C VAL A 147 11.32 14.98 -3.71
N THR A 148 11.63 16.26 -3.56
CA THR A 148 12.87 16.69 -2.91
C THR A 148 12.80 16.45 -1.39
N GLU A 149 13.95 16.31 -0.75
CA GLU A 149 14.00 16.17 0.72
C GLU A 149 13.44 17.41 1.42
N GLU A 150 13.73 18.60 0.90
CA GLU A 150 13.18 19.86 1.39
C GLU A 150 11.65 19.87 1.36
N ASP A 151 11.04 19.46 0.24
CA ASP A 151 9.59 19.39 0.11
C ASP A 151 8.99 18.31 1.01
N PHE A 152 9.67 17.17 1.17
CA PHE A 152 9.17 16.07 2.00
C PHE A 152 9.25 16.37 3.51
N ASN A 153 10.11 17.28 3.93
CA ASN A 153 10.27 17.65 5.35
C ASN A 153 9.01 18.24 6.01
N VAL A 154 7.97 18.59 5.22
CA VAL A 154 6.66 18.98 5.76
C VAL A 154 5.81 17.79 6.19
N VAL A 155 6.21 16.56 5.85
CA VAL A 155 5.53 15.33 6.28
C VAL A 155 5.97 15.00 7.70
N GLU A 156 5.03 15.04 8.64
CA GLU A 156 5.30 14.61 10.01
C GLU A 156 5.25 13.08 10.09
N ILE A 157 6.29 12.45 10.64
CA ILE A 157 6.41 11.00 10.78
C ILE A 157 6.73 10.66 12.22
N ALA A 158 6.03 9.68 12.78
CA ALA A 158 6.36 9.03 14.05
C ALA A 158 6.42 7.50 13.86
N HIS A 159 7.34 6.86 14.56
CA HIS A 159 7.55 5.43 14.50
C HIS A 159 8.03 4.88 15.85
N THR A 160 7.83 3.60 16.11
CA THR A 160 8.12 2.97 17.40
C THR A 160 9.46 2.24 17.45
N LEU A 161 10.08 1.96 16.30
CA LEU A 161 11.38 1.30 16.22
C LEU A 161 12.50 2.33 16.03
N PRO A 162 13.77 2.00 16.34
CA PRO A 162 14.91 2.88 16.10
C PRO A 162 15.05 3.24 14.61
N LYS A 163 15.66 4.40 14.33
CA LYS A 163 15.93 4.86 12.95
C LYS A 163 16.77 3.87 12.13
N LYS A 164 17.63 3.09 12.81
CA LYS A 164 18.46 2.04 12.23
C LYS A 164 18.60 0.90 13.23
N LEU A 165 18.67 -0.32 12.75
CA LEU A 165 19.01 -1.52 13.52
C LEU A 165 20.38 -2.03 13.10
N GLU A 166 21.23 -2.38 14.07
CA GLU A 166 22.52 -3.02 13.76
C GLU A 166 22.32 -4.46 13.23
N GLN A 167 21.31 -5.14 13.75
CA GLN A 167 20.95 -6.49 13.33
C GLN A 167 19.43 -6.56 13.07
N GLU A 168 19.03 -7.47 12.20
CA GLU A 168 17.62 -7.78 11.95
C GLU A 168 16.96 -8.34 13.21
N ILE A 169 15.79 -7.82 13.58
CA ILE A 169 14.99 -8.40 14.66
C ILE A 169 14.38 -9.71 14.15
N SER A 170 14.74 -10.84 14.76
CA SER A 170 14.24 -12.17 14.41
C SER A 170 13.08 -12.63 15.30
N GLU A 171 12.82 -11.95 16.40
CA GLU A 171 11.74 -12.23 17.34
C GLU A 171 10.44 -11.54 16.97
N PRO A 172 9.27 -12.05 17.41
CA PRO A 172 7.99 -11.37 17.19
C PRO A 172 7.99 -9.96 17.76
N VAL A 173 7.66 -8.99 16.92
CA VAL A 173 7.56 -7.59 17.31
C VAL A 173 6.33 -6.94 16.67
N THR A 174 5.67 -6.05 17.41
CA THR A 174 4.64 -5.17 16.86
C THR A 174 5.22 -3.77 16.78
N TRP A 175 5.19 -3.18 15.59
CA TRP A 175 5.63 -1.81 15.39
C TRP A 175 4.55 -0.96 14.74
N PHE A 176 4.65 0.33 14.96
CA PHE A 176 3.71 1.32 14.45
C PHE A 176 4.47 2.40 13.69
N LEU A 177 3.84 2.90 12.64
CA LEU A 177 4.30 4.04 11.87
C LEU A 177 3.10 4.92 11.57
N GLU A 178 3.18 6.19 11.92
CA GLU A 178 2.14 7.18 11.66
C GLU A 178 2.73 8.35 10.90
N PHE A 179 1.99 8.87 9.93
CA PHE A 179 2.40 10.10 9.28
C PHE A 179 1.20 11.00 8.94
N LYS A 180 1.51 12.30 8.90
CA LYS A 180 0.61 13.35 8.40
C LYS A 180 1.27 14.00 7.19
N MET A 181 0.56 14.06 6.08
CA MET A 181 1.05 14.64 4.83
C MET A 181 0.15 15.80 4.41
N PRO A 182 0.68 17.03 4.31
CA PRO A 182 -0.07 18.19 3.80
C PRO A 182 -0.44 18.02 2.34
N LEU A 183 -1.67 18.37 1.98
CA LEU A 183 -2.16 18.35 0.60
C LEU A 183 -1.43 19.38 -0.28
N SER A 184 -0.90 20.44 0.31
CA SER A 184 -0.08 21.44 -0.38
C SER A 184 1.21 20.84 -0.98
N LEU A 185 1.72 19.74 -0.41
CA LEU A 185 2.85 19.00 -1.00
C LEU A 185 2.48 18.42 -2.36
N LEU A 186 1.27 17.87 -2.50
CA LEU A 186 0.81 17.29 -3.77
C LEU A 186 0.72 18.34 -4.87
N ALA A 187 0.23 19.54 -4.52
CA ALA A 187 0.07 20.66 -5.44
C ALA A 187 1.38 21.13 -6.10
N LYS A 188 2.53 20.87 -5.47
CA LYS A 188 3.84 21.21 -6.05
C LYS A 188 4.23 20.30 -7.22
N TYR A 189 3.70 19.06 -7.27
CA TYR A 189 4.11 18.03 -8.23
C TYR A 189 3.03 17.71 -9.25
N GLY A 190 1.76 17.82 -8.88
CA GLY A 190 0.67 17.49 -9.77
C GLY A 190 -0.69 18.03 -9.31
N ASN A 191 -1.68 17.85 -10.15
CA ASN A 191 -3.05 18.17 -9.81
C ASN A 191 -3.59 17.15 -8.79
N PHE A 192 -4.51 17.61 -7.95
CA PHE A 192 -5.28 16.73 -7.09
C PHE A 192 -6.69 17.28 -6.88
N THR A 193 -7.63 16.37 -6.67
CA THR A 193 -8.98 16.74 -6.25
C THR A 193 -9.02 16.84 -4.74
N GLN A 194 -9.33 18.02 -4.23
CA GLN A 194 -9.41 18.27 -2.79
C GLN A 194 -10.31 17.25 -2.08
N PRO A 195 -9.82 16.52 -1.06
CA PRO A 195 -10.62 15.59 -0.29
C PRO A 195 -11.80 16.30 0.38
N LYS A 196 -12.99 15.83 0.07
CA LYS A 196 -14.25 16.26 0.70
C LYS A 196 -15.28 15.16 0.51
N LYS A 197 -16.37 15.21 1.26
CA LYS A 197 -17.46 14.23 1.16
C LYS A 197 -17.88 14.01 -0.29
N GLY A 198 -17.88 12.74 -0.71
CA GLY A 198 -18.27 12.30 -2.06
C GLY A 198 -17.12 12.25 -3.08
N VAL A 199 -15.94 12.77 -2.75
CA VAL A 199 -14.77 12.64 -3.62
C VAL A 199 -14.22 11.21 -3.56
N GLU A 200 -13.76 10.68 -4.68
CA GLU A 200 -13.06 9.40 -4.83
C GLU A 200 -11.61 9.64 -5.25
N TRP A 201 -10.68 8.99 -4.56
CA TRP A 201 -9.32 8.76 -5.04
C TRP A 201 -9.11 7.28 -5.33
N LYS A 202 -8.11 6.95 -6.14
CA LYS A 202 -7.62 5.58 -6.32
C LYS A 202 -6.38 5.38 -5.47
N ALA A 203 -6.25 4.21 -4.82
CA ALA A 203 -5.09 3.93 -4.00
C ALA A 203 -4.87 2.45 -3.75
N ASN A 204 -3.66 2.11 -3.32
CA ASN A 204 -3.36 0.84 -2.68
C ASN A 204 -2.42 1.05 -1.49
N PHE A 205 -2.48 0.13 -0.53
CA PHE A 205 -1.63 0.10 0.64
C PHE A 205 -0.79 -1.16 0.58
N TYR A 206 0.47 -1.04 0.99
CA TYR A 206 1.43 -2.13 0.84
C TYR A 206 2.29 -2.30 2.09
N LYS A 207 2.83 -3.50 2.22
CA LYS A 207 3.92 -3.84 3.12
C LYS A 207 4.95 -4.66 2.36
N THR A 208 6.20 -4.28 2.48
CA THR A 208 7.31 -5.03 1.92
C THR A 208 8.47 -5.17 2.89
N SER A 209 9.38 -6.08 2.61
CA SER A 209 10.71 -6.21 3.18
C SER A 209 11.55 -7.06 2.24
N SER A 210 12.01 -6.46 1.12
CA SER A 210 12.57 -7.25 0.02
C SER A 210 13.95 -7.85 0.29
N ARG A 211 14.67 -7.37 1.33
CA ARG A 211 16.02 -7.87 1.70
C ARG A 211 16.15 -8.30 3.16
N SER A 212 15.03 -8.55 3.85
CA SER A 212 15.08 -9.28 5.12
C SER A 212 15.32 -10.77 4.88
N THR A 213 15.61 -11.54 5.94
CA THR A 213 15.71 -12.99 5.88
C THR A 213 14.36 -13.69 5.59
N ASN A 214 13.26 -12.91 5.59
CA ASN A 214 11.90 -13.34 5.25
C ASN A 214 11.26 -12.39 4.20
N PRO A 215 11.73 -12.39 2.93
CA PRO A 215 11.25 -11.46 1.92
C PRO A 215 9.75 -11.63 1.66
N HIS A 216 9.01 -10.51 1.60
CA HIS A 216 7.58 -10.52 1.35
C HIS A 216 7.08 -9.23 0.71
N TYR A 217 5.92 -9.34 0.04
CA TYR A 217 5.21 -8.27 -0.65
C TYR A 217 3.72 -8.46 -0.43
N ILE A 218 3.06 -7.52 0.23
CA ILE A 218 1.67 -7.64 0.66
C ILE A 218 0.90 -6.40 0.19
N THR A 219 -0.33 -6.59 -0.31
CA THR A 219 -1.18 -5.51 -0.83
C THR A 219 -2.56 -5.51 -0.17
N TRP A 220 -3.20 -4.36 -0.11
CA TRP A 220 -4.60 -4.23 0.30
C TRP A 220 -5.53 -4.68 -0.82
N ASN A 221 -5.50 -4.03 -1.97
CA ASN A 221 -6.24 -4.46 -3.15
C ASN A 221 -5.37 -5.44 -3.95
N VAL A 222 -5.98 -6.51 -4.45
CA VAL A 222 -5.27 -7.56 -5.18
C VAL A 222 -4.54 -6.99 -6.40
N VAL A 223 -3.30 -7.38 -6.58
CA VAL A 223 -2.48 -7.07 -7.76
C VAL A 223 -2.25 -8.35 -8.53
N GLN A 224 -2.86 -8.48 -9.68
CA GLN A 224 -2.72 -9.65 -10.57
C GLN A 224 -1.47 -9.51 -11.42
N ASN A 225 -0.32 -9.86 -10.84
CA ASN A 225 0.97 -9.87 -11.53
C ASN A 225 1.79 -11.09 -11.11
N PRO A 226 2.45 -11.80 -12.03
CA PRO A 226 3.18 -13.04 -11.71
C PRO A 226 4.41 -12.82 -10.83
N VAL A 227 4.95 -11.61 -10.82
CA VAL A 227 6.07 -11.22 -9.96
C VAL A 227 5.67 -10.02 -9.09
N PRO A 228 6.23 -9.88 -7.87
CA PRO A 228 5.95 -8.73 -7.03
C PRO A 228 6.27 -7.41 -7.74
N GLN A 229 5.23 -6.57 -7.88
CA GLN A 229 5.33 -5.24 -8.48
C GLN A 229 4.19 -4.36 -7.95
N PHE A 230 4.52 -3.24 -7.31
CA PHE A 230 3.53 -2.32 -6.75
C PHE A 230 3.17 -1.16 -7.69
N HIS A 231 4.07 -0.81 -8.63
CA HIS A 231 3.85 0.25 -9.62
C HIS A 231 2.90 -0.16 -10.74
N LEU A 232 1.72 -0.66 -10.36
CA LEU A 232 0.64 -1.11 -11.23
C LEU A 232 -0.67 -0.41 -10.82
N PRO A 233 -0.82 0.89 -11.09
CA PRO A 233 -1.94 1.69 -10.62
C PRO A 233 -3.31 1.20 -11.12
N GLN A 234 -3.38 0.46 -12.23
CA GLN A 234 -4.63 -0.17 -12.71
C GLN A 234 -5.27 -1.11 -11.68
N TYR A 235 -4.51 -1.59 -10.69
CA TYR A 235 -5.00 -2.44 -9.59
C TYR A 235 -5.28 -1.65 -8.29
N PHE A 236 -5.36 -0.32 -8.34
CA PHE A 236 -5.74 0.44 -7.17
C PHE A 236 -7.20 0.23 -6.80
N GLY A 237 -7.48 0.11 -5.51
CA GLY A 237 -8.81 0.19 -4.95
C GLY A 237 -9.31 1.64 -4.89
N LYS A 238 -10.39 1.88 -4.15
CA LYS A 238 -11.07 3.17 -4.05
C LYS A 238 -11.02 3.71 -2.63
N LEU A 239 -10.68 4.99 -2.49
CA LEU A 239 -10.86 5.78 -1.29
C LEU A 239 -12.06 6.69 -1.47
N MET A 240 -13.09 6.52 -0.65
CA MET A 240 -14.29 7.36 -0.65
C MET A 240 -14.24 8.29 0.56
N PHE A 241 -14.11 9.58 0.34
CA PHE A 241 -14.06 10.58 1.41
C PHE A 241 -15.48 10.91 1.92
N ASN A 242 -15.68 10.83 3.26
CA ASN A 242 -16.98 11.01 3.94
C ASN A 242 -17.06 12.33 4.72
#